data_eeba48add9560b0f532344d1e9921c1c
#
_entry.id   eeba48add9560b0f532344d1e9921c1c
#
_cell.length_a   1.000
_cell.length_b   1.000
_cell.length_c   1.000
_cell.angle_alpha   90.00
_cell.angle_beta   90.00
_cell.angle_gamma   90.00
#
_symmetry.space_group_name_H-M   'P 1'
#
loop_
_entity.id
_entity.type
_entity.pdbx_description
1 polymer ?
#
loop_
_entity_poly.entity_id
_entity_poly.type
_entity_poly.pdbx_seq_one_letter_code
_entity_poly.pdbx_strand_id
1 'polypeptide(L)'
;MNRESFEHVIKAAAALVDDELVVLGSQAVLAHHRHPPAAILTSMELDLYPRNHPDRADEIDAGLGDGSRFHATYGYYAHGVGPETVTAPAGWEDRLVRLELPAIRRRDGGVIAWCLSMDDLVLAKLAAGRTHDVEFAYEAIKAGLADAEHLELGVDLMPPGHKDDVGDRLAGILSRLGRA
;
A
#
# COMPACT_ATOMS: atom_id res chain seq x y z
N MET A 1 -6.30 8.05 6.51
CA MET A 1 -5.24 7.96 7.59
C MET A 1 -4.20 9.04 7.36
N ASN A 2 -3.52 9.55 8.40
CA ASN A 2 -2.36 10.44 8.26
C ASN A 2 -1.04 9.69 8.53
N ARG A 3 0.10 10.35 8.36
CA ARG A 3 1.42 9.74 8.56
C ARG A 3 1.64 9.21 9.98
N GLU A 4 1.20 9.92 11.01
CA GLU A 4 1.36 9.49 12.41
C GLU A 4 0.54 8.23 12.70
N SER A 5 -0.72 8.18 12.23
CA SER A 5 -1.57 6.99 12.35
C SER A 5 -0.99 5.79 11.60
N PHE A 6 -0.45 6.02 10.40
CA PHE A 6 0.23 5.01 9.59
C PHE A 6 1.42 4.39 10.35
N GLU A 7 2.31 5.24 10.88
CA GLU A 7 3.46 4.78 11.65
C GLU A 7 3.06 4.08 12.96
N HIS A 8 1.96 4.52 13.58
CA HIS A 8 1.45 3.90 14.79
C HIS A 8 0.93 2.47 14.53
N VAL A 9 0.16 2.27 13.45
CA VAL A 9 -0.32 0.93 13.07
C VAL A 9 0.85 0.00 12.78
N ILE A 10 1.84 0.44 11.98
CA ILE A 10 3.04 -0.36 11.67
C ILE A 10 3.77 -0.79 12.94
N LYS A 11 4.00 0.15 13.87
CA LYS A 11 4.68 -0.16 15.13
C LYS A 11 3.89 -1.12 16.01
N ALA A 12 2.55 -0.95 16.07
CA ALA A 12 1.68 -1.84 16.84
C ALA A 12 1.67 -3.25 16.24
N ALA A 13 1.56 -3.37 14.92
CA ALA A 13 1.58 -4.65 14.22
C ALA A 13 2.94 -5.37 14.38
N ALA A 14 4.06 -4.67 14.15
CA ALA A 14 5.39 -5.25 14.34
C ALA A 14 5.63 -5.74 15.77
N ALA A 15 5.15 -5.00 16.77
CA ALA A 15 5.25 -5.42 18.17
C ALA A 15 4.36 -6.62 18.52
N LEU A 16 3.25 -6.81 17.79
CA LEU A 16 2.33 -7.92 17.99
C LEU A 16 2.89 -9.22 17.40
N VAL A 17 3.44 -9.16 16.18
CA VAL A 17 3.91 -10.34 15.45
C VAL A 17 5.40 -10.61 15.58
N ASP A 18 6.17 -9.67 16.13
CA ASP A 18 7.64 -9.72 16.26
C ASP A 18 8.34 -10.04 14.93
N ASP A 19 7.95 -9.29 13.88
CA ASP A 19 8.43 -9.48 12.51
C ASP A 19 8.55 -8.13 11.77
N GLU A 20 9.32 -8.09 10.68
CA GLU A 20 9.23 -7.05 9.68
C GLU A 20 7.87 -7.15 8.98
N LEU A 21 7.38 -6.05 8.45
CA LEU A 21 6.07 -5.99 7.82
C LEU A 21 6.16 -5.67 6.34
N VAL A 22 5.29 -6.23 5.53
CA VAL A 22 5.03 -5.77 4.17
C VAL A 22 3.73 -4.98 4.17
N VAL A 23 3.77 -3.77 3.62
CA VAL A 23 2.62 -2.86 3.53
C VAL A 23 2.15 -2.80 2.08
N LEU A 24 0.91 -3.19 1.87
CA LEU A 24 0.17 -3.15 0.61
C LEU A 24 -0.82 -1.97 0.61
N GLY A 25 -1.77 -1.96 -0.28
CA GLY A 25 -2.92 -1.05 -0.26
C GLY A 25 -2.60 0.44 -0.37
N SER A 26 -3.66 1.25 -0.35
CA SER A 26 -3.59 2.69 -0.64
C SER A 26 -2.71 3.50 0.32
N GLN A 27 -2.61 3.08 1.58
CA GLN A 27 -1.87 3.81 2.60
C GLN A 27 -0.35 3.67 2.46
N ALA A 28 0.15 2.73 1.61
CA ALA A 28 1.58 2.65 1.27
C ALA A 28 2.12 3.98 0.71
N VAL A 29 1.28 4.81 0.10
CA VAL A 29 1.66 6.18 -0.32
C VAL A 29 2.29 7.00 0.80
N LEU A 30 1.89 6.77 2.05
CA LEU A 30 2.43 7.49 3.21
C LEU A 30 3.88 7.12 3.53
N ALA A 31 4.38 5.99 3.03
CA ALA A 31 5.81 5.67 3.13
C ALA A 31 6.67 6.58 2.26
N HIS A 32 6.16 6.96 1.10
CA HIS A 32 6.85 7.75 0.08
C HIS A 32 6.66 9.26 0.25
N HIS A 33 5.46 9.67 0.62
CA HIS A 33 5.05 11.07 0.69
C HIS A 33 4.44 11.39 2.05
N ARG A 34 4.99 12.39 2.74
CA ARG A 34 4.48 12.82 4.07
C ARG A 34 3.12 13.50 3.98
N HIS A 35 2.86 14.19 2.87
CA HIS A 35 1.66 14.98 2.65
C HIS A 35 1.10 14.74 1.23
N PRO A 36 0.62 13.52 0.93
CA PRO A 36 0.01 13.26 -0.36
C PRO A 36 -1.36 13.98 -0.46
N PRO A 37 -1.93 14.11 -1.66
CA PRO A 37 -3.25 14.72 -1.84
C PRO A 37 -4.31 14.05 -0.96
N ALA A 38 -5.18 14.85 -0.34
CA ALA A 38 -6.23 14.34 0.55
C ALA A 38 -7.19 13.34 -0.15
N ALA A 39 -7.37 13.49 -1.47
CA ALA A 39 -8.22 12.62 -2.27
C ALA A 39 -7.78 11.14 -2.25
N ILE A 40 -6.49 10.86 -2.03
CA ILE A 40 -5.97 9.48 -1.97
C ILE A 40 -5.79 8.95 -0.54
N LEU A 41 -6.13 9.72 0.49
CA LEU A 41 -6.02 9.36 1.91
C LEU A 41 -7.37 8.97 2.54
N THR A 42 -8.29 8.44 1.77
CA THR A 42 -9.67 8.18 2.22
C THR A 42 -9.81 6.96 3.13
N SER A 43 -8.88 5.99 3.07
CA SER A 43 -8.94 4.78 3.91
C SER A 43 -8.48 5.03 5.35
N MET A 44 -9.15 4.37 6.29
CA MET A 44 -8.74 4.25 7.70
C MET A 44 -8.03 2.91 7.97
N GLU A 45 -7.99 2.03 6.99
CA GLU A 45 -7.40 0.71 7.07
C GLU A 45 -5.98 0.70 6.47
N LEU A 46 -5.09 -0.09 7.04
CA LEU A 46 -3.75 -0.38 6.55
C LEU A 46 -3.62 -1.87 6.26
N ASP A 47 -3.49 -2.23 4.97
CA ASP A 47 -3.28 -3.59 4.51
C ASP A 47 -1.81 -3.98 4.71
N LEU A 48 -1.55 -5.03 5.48
CA LEU A 48 -0.18 -5.49 5.75
C LEU A 48 -0.11 -6.95 6.20
N TYR A 49 1.08 -7.53 6.11
CA TYR A 49 1.36 -8.87 6.62
C TYR A 49 2.78 -8.99 7.20
N PRO A 50 3.06 -9.98 8.08
CA PRO A 50 4.40 -10.28 8.56
C PRO A 50 5.27 -10.82 7.42
N ARG A 51 6.41 -10.19 7.17
CA ARG A 51 7.26 -10.48 6.00
C ARG A 51 7.79 -11.91 5.97
N ASN A 52 8.27 -12.40 7.12
CA ASN A 52 8.89 -13.71 7.21
C ASN A 52 7.88 -14.82 7.54
N HIS A 53 6.69 -14.45 8.04
CA HIS A 53 5.61 -15.35 8.43
C HIS A 53 4.26 -14.85 7.93
N PRO A 54 4.01 -14.82 6.60
CA PRO A 54 2.75 -14.30 6.05
C PRO A 54 1.50 -15.03 6.54
N ASP A 55 1.64 -16.30 6.91
CA ASP A 55 0.61 -17.14 7.52
C ASP A 55 0.08 -16.62 8.86
N ARG A 56 0.79 -15.68 9.50
CA ARG A 56 0.39 -15.04 10.76
C ARG A 56 -0.38 -13.72 10.58
N ALA A 57 -0.80 -13.39 9.38
CA ALA A 57 -1.56 -12.17 9.10
C ALA A 57 -2.85 -12.08 9.94
N ASP A 58 -3.53 -13.19 10.20
CA ASP A 58 -4.74 -13.26 11.03
C ASP A 58 -4.51 -12.77 12.48
N GLU A 59 -3.29 -12.87 13.01
CA GLU A 59 -2.97 -12.34 14.34
C GLU A 59 -3.08 -10.80 14.36
N ILE A 60 -2.76 -10.15 13.24
CA ILE A 60 -2.89 -8.70 13.09
C ILE A 60 -4.37 -8.29 13.13
N ASP A 61 -5.22 -8.99 12.39
CA ASP A 61 -6.66 -8.75 12.41
C ASP A 61 -7.26 -8.95 13.80
N ALA A 62 -6.87 -10.04 14.48
CA ALA A 62 -7.37 -10.34 15.82
C ALA A 62 -7.00 -9.26 16.85
N GLY A 63 -5.82 -8.64 16.73
CA GLY A 63 -5.33 -7.64 17.67
C GLY A 63 -5.66 -6.20 17.29
N LEU A 64 -5.60 -5.87 16.00
CA LEU A 64 -5.61 -4.51 15.48
C LEU A 64 -6.67 -4.27 14.40
N GLY A 65 -7.45 -5.28 14.01
CA GLY A 65 -8.41 -5.23 12.93
C GLY A 65 -9.66 -4.42 13.20
N ASP A 66 -10.57 -4.42 12.23
CA ASP A 66 -11.85 -3.75 12.35
C ASP A 66 -12.65 -4.28 13.56
N GLY A 67 -13.26 -3.37 14.32
CA GLY A 67 -13.99 -3.69 15.55
C GLY A 67 -13.12 -4.06 16.77
N SER A 68 -11.79 -4.12 16.63
CA SER A 68 -10.87 -4.35 17.76
C SER A 68 -10.88 -3.19 18.77
N ARG A 69 -10.30 -3.42 19.95
CA ARG A 69 -10.08 -2.33 20.92
C ARG A 69 -9.17 -1.24 20.38
N PHE A 70 -8.21 -1.63 19.53
CA PHE A 70 -7.31 -0.68 18.86
C PHE A 70 -8.13 0.23 17.95
N HIS A 71 -8.96 -0.33 17.06
CA HIS A 71 -9.83 0.45 16.19
C HIS A 71 -10.77 1.36 16.98
N ALA A 72 -11.45 0.84 18.01
CA ALA A 72 -12.35 1.62 18.86
C ALA A 72 -11.64 2.79 19.58
N THR A 73 -10.34 2.66 19.87
CA THR A 73 -9.58 3.68 20.58
C THR A 73 -9.05 4.76 19.64
N TYR A 74 -8.58 4.37 18.46
CA TYR A 74 -7.81 5.27 17.58
C TYR A 74 -8.55 5.68 16.30
N GLY A 75 -9.65 5.00 15.93
CA GLY A 75 -10.44 5.30 14.74
C GLY A 75 -9.80 4.86 13.41
N TYR A 76 -8.73 4.10 13.46
CA TYR A 76 -8.07 3.45 12.32
C TYR A 76 -7.59 2.07 12.74
N TYR A 77 -7.30 1.19 11.77
CA TYR A 77 -7.00 -0.21 12.05
C TYR A 77 -6.04 -0.82 11.03
N ALA A 78 -5.50 -1.99 11.37
CA ALA A 78 -4.76 -2.85 10.47
C ALA A 78 -5.68 -3.88 9.84
N HIS A 79 -5.43 -4.25 8.60
CA HIS A 79 -6.05 -5.39 7.94
C HIS A 79 -4.95 -6.39 7.60
N GLY A 80 -4.93 -7.52 8.27
CA GLY A 80 -4.01 -8.62 8.02
C GLY A 80 -4.39 -9.32 6.72
N VAL A 81 -3.56 -9.17 5.69
CA VAL A 81 -3.80 -9.74 4.36
C VAL A 81 -2.67 -10.67 3.95
N GLY A 82 -2.92 -11.60 3.03
CA GLY A 82 -1.85 -12.39 2.42
C GLY A 82 -1.22 -11.69 1.21
N PRO A 83 0.00 -12.10 0.81
CA PRO A 83 0.66 -11.56 -0.38
C PRO A 83 -0.15 -11.73 -1.67
N GLU A 84 -1.03 -12.75 -1.72
CA GLU A 84 -1.91 -13.04 -2.86
C GLU A 84 -3.05 -12.03 -3.05
N THR A 85 -3.27 -11.14 -2.08
CA THR A 85 -4.34 -10.12 -2.16
C THR A 85 -4.00 -8.98 -3.10
N VAL A 86 -2.72 -8.81 -3.44
CA VAL A 86 -2.28 -7.79 -4.38
C VAL A 86 -2.06 -8.38 -5.77
N THR A 87 -2.63 -7.75 -6.80
CA THR A 87 -2.32 -8.02 -8.20
C THR A 87 -1.39 -6.91 -8.69
N ALA A 88 -0.09 -7.21 -8.73
CA ALA A 88 0.96 -6.25 -9.07
C ALA A 88 1.87 -6.78 -10.19
N PRO A 89 2.69 -5.93 -10.82
CA PRO A 89 3.65 -6.34 -11.85
C PRO A 89 4.66 -7.36 -11.31
N ALA A 90 5.06 -8.32 -12.13
CA ALA A 90 6.05 -9.33 -11.76
C ALA A 90 7.32 -8.70 -11.16
N GLY A 91 7.84 -9.28 -10.09
CA GLY A 91 9.01 -8.79 -9.36
C GLY A 91 8.75 -7.56 -8.46
N TRP A 92 7.49 -7.29 -8.14
CA TRP A 92 7.13 -6.19 -7.23
C TRP A 92 7.77 -6.33 -5.84
N GLU A 93 8.00 -7.56 -5.36
CA GLU A 93 8.66 -7.82 -4.09
C GLU A 93 10.10 -7.29 -4.04
N ASP A 94 10.80 -7.30 -5.18
CA ASP A 94 12.17 -6.78 -5.30
C ASP A 94 12.21 -5.24 -5.34
N ARG A 95 11.06 -4.61 -5.63
CA ARG A 95 10.90 -3.15 -5.69
C ARG A 95 10.27 -2.54 -4.45
N LEU A 96 10.05 -3.33 -3.42
CA LEU A 96 9.55 -2.82 -2.14
C LEU A 96 10.50 -1.76 -1.56
N VAL A 97 9.94 -0.68 -1.07
CA VAL A 97 10.69 0.42 -0.46
C VAL A 97 10.76 0.23 1.04
N ARG A 98 11.99 0.16 1.56
CA ARG A 98 12.24 -0.03 2.97
C ARG A 98 11.98 1.25 3.76
N LEU A 99 11.09 1.16 4.73
CA LEU A 99 10.81 2.20 5.72
C LEU A 99 11.32 1.75 7.09
N GLU A 100 12.15 2.58 7.70
CA GLU A 100 12.69 2.34 9.03
C GLU A 100 12.07 3.32 10.03
N LEU A 101 11.44 2.79 11.06
CA LEU A 101 10.78 3.57 12.11
C LEU A 101 11.48 3.33 13.45
N PRO A 102 11.58 4.36 14.31
CA PRO A 102 12.12 4.19 15.65
C PRO A 102 11.25 3.21 16.45
N ALA A 103 11.89 2.36 17.25
CA ALA A 103 11.23 1.43 18.15
C ALA A 103 10.26 2.14 19.11
N ILE A 104 9.21 1.42 19.53
CA ILE A 104 8.30 1.89 20.59
C ILE A 104 9.03 1.99 21.92
N ARG A 105 9.92 1.06 22.21
CA ARG A 105 10.74 1.03 23.41
C ARG A 105 12.22 1.09 23.02
N ARG A 106 13.02 1.82 23.79
CA ARG A 106 14.46 2.01 23.55
C ARG A 106 15.29 0.72 23.48
N ARG A 107 14.74 -0.42 23.96
CA ARG A 107 15.40 -1.74 24.00
C ARG A 107 15.04 -2.62 22.82
N ASP A 108 13.97 -2.28 22.11
CA ASP A 108 13.53 -2.99 20.93
C ASP A 108 14.30 -2.38 19.75
N GLY A 109 14.75 -3.17 18.81
CA GLY A 109 15.33 -2.67 17.56
C GLY A 109 14.36 -1.74 16.81
N GLY A 110 14.80 -1.06 15.76
CA GLY A 110 13.91 -0.29 14.88
C GLY A 110 12.86 -1.19 14.25
N VAL A 111 11.69 -0.64 13.94
CA VAL A 111 10.65 -1.34 13.19
C VAL A 111 10.91 -1.16 11.70
N ILE A 112 10.92 -2.26 10.95
CA ILE A 112 11.12 -2.25 9.51
C ILE A 112 9.79 -2.61 8.83
N ALA A 113 9.39 -1.75 7.88
CA ALA A 113 8.29 -2.03 6.97
C ALA A 113 8.77 -1.93 5.52
N TRP A 114 8.27 -2.78 4.66
CA TRP A 114 8.53 -2.85 3.24
C TRP A 114 7.25 -2.48 2.51
N CYS A 115 7.25 -1.33 1.86
CA CYS A 115 6.05 -0.75 1.27
C CYS A 115 6.08 -0.90 -0.25
N LEU A 116 4.93 -1.19 -0.87
CA LEU A 116 4.81 -1.15 -2.33
C LEU A 116 5.39 0.15 -2.88
N SER A 117 6.15 0.06 -3.98
CA SER A 117 6.55 1.25 -4.74
C SER A 117 5.31 2.00 -5.24
N MET A 118 5.44 3.30 -5.52
CA MET A 118 4.30 4.08 -6.01
C MET A 118 3.80 3.59 -7.36
N ASP A 119 4.69 3.18 -8.26
CA ASP A 119 4.33 2.69 -9.57
C ASP A 119 3.60 1.33 -9.47
N ASP A 120 4.12 0.39 -8.67
CA ASP A 120 3.46 -0.90 -8.41
C ASP A 120 2.10 -0.71 -7.73
N LEU A 121 1.99 0.23 -6.78
CA LEU A 121 0.73 0.55 -6.12
C LEU A 121 -0.32 1.08 -7.10
N VAL A 122 0.07 2.01 -7.99
CA VAL A 122 -0.84 2.54 -9.00
C VAL A 122 -1.31 1.44 -9.96
N LEU A 123 -0.40 0.59 -10.43
CA LEU A 123 -0.74 -0.53 -11.31
C LEU A 123 -1.63 -1.56 -10.62
N ALA A 124 -1.38 -1.88 -9.36
CA ALA A 124 -2.24 -2.75 -8.57
C ALA A 124 -3.65 -2.15 -8.38
N LYS A 125 -3.76 -0.84 -8.19
CA LYS A 125 -5.04 -0.14 -8.14
C LYS A 125 -5.78 -0.19 -9.47
N LEU A 126 -5.08 -0.02 -10.58
CA LEU A 126 -5.65 -0.18 -11.92
C LEU A 126 -6.09 -1.63 -12.19
N ALA A 127 -5.37 -2.64 -11.69
CA ALA A 127 -5.78 -4.03 -11.78
C ALA A 127 -7.06 -4.33 -10.99
N ALA A 128 -7.19 -3.79 -9.77
CA ALA A 128 -8.41 -3.90 -8.98
C ALA A 128 -9.62 -3.24 -9.66
N GLY A 129 -9.41 -2.11 -10.34
CA GLY A 129 -10.33 -1.50 -11.30
C GLY A 129 -11.64 -0.96 -10.74
N ARG A 130 -11.83 -0.92 -9.41
CA ARG A 130 -12.99 -0.30 -8.79
C ARG A 130 -12.92 1.22 -8.98
N THR A 131 -14.05 1.90 -9.00
CA THR A 131 -14.11 3.36 -9.26
C THR A 131 -13.14 4.14 -8.38
N HIS A 132 -13.09 3.85 -7.09
CA HIS A 132 -12.20 4.54 -6.15
C HIS A 132 -10.71 4.19 -6.36
N ASP A 133 -10.38 3.00 -6.90
CA ASP A 133 -9.02 2.61 -7.22
C ASP A 133 -8.51 3.35 -8.46
N VAL A 134 -9.36 3.48 -9.47
CA VAL A 134 -9.06 4.28 -10.68
C VAL A 134 -8.91 5.76 -10.35
N GLU A 135 -9.73 6.27 -9.43
CA GLU A 135 -9.63 7.64 -8.95
C GLU A 135 -8.35 7.88 -8.14
N PHE A 136 -7.96 6.92 -7.30
CA PHE A 136 -6.65 6.94 -6.63
C PHE A 136 -5.50 7.04 -7.64
N ALA A 137 -5.50 6.17 -8.68
CA ALA A 137 -4.49 6.17 -9.72
C ALA A 137 -4.43 7.51 -10.47
N TYR A 138 -5.60 8.05 -10.84
CA TYR A 138 -5.70 9.36 -11.50
C TYR A 138 -5.07 10.48 -10.66
N GLU A 139 -5.44 10.59 -9.39
CA GLU A 139 -4.93 11.64 -8.50
C GLU A 139 -3.42 11.44 -8.19
N ALA A 140 -2.95 10.19 -8.06
CA ALA A 140 -1.53 9.91 -7.87
C ALA A 140 -0.69 10.33 -9.08
N ILE A 141 -1.09 9.97 -10.30
CA ILE A 141 -0.40 10.34 -11.55
C ILE A 141 -0.47 11.86 -11.76
N LYS A 142 -1.62 12.48 -11.55
CA LYS A 142 -1.82 13.92 -11.65
C LYS A 142 -0.90 14.70 -10.72
N ALA A 143 -0.71 14.20 -9.50
CA ALA A 143 0.17 14.81 -8.49
C ALA A 143 1.66 14.51 -8.73
N GLY A 144 2.02 13.72 -9.74
CA GLY A 144 3.41 13.32 -10.02
C GLY A 144 4.01 12.37 -8.97
N LEU A 145 3.16 11.59 -8.29
CA LEU A 145 3.61 10.60 -7.31
C LEU A 145 4.03 9.27 -7.96
N ALA A 146 3.60 9.01 -9.17
CA ALA A 146 4.01 7.89 -10.01
C ALA A 146 4.44 8.40 -11.38
N ASP A 147 5.43 7.73 -11.99
CA ASP A 147 6.00 8.13 -13.27
C ASP A 147 5.27 7.44 -14.43
N ALA A 148 4.81 8.22 -15.42
CA ALA A 148 4.02 7.69 -16.53
C ALA A 148 4.78 6.67 -17.37
N GLU A 149 6.07 6.90 -17.66
CA GLU A 149 6.91 5.98 -18.46
C GLU A 149 7.14 4.67 -17.69
N HIS A 150 7.37 4.74 -16.37
CA HIS A 150 7.49 3.55 -15.52
C HIS A 150 6.19 2.76 -15.45
N LEU A 151 5.04 3.45 -15.39
CA LEU A 151 3.74 2.79 -15.40
C LEU A 151 3.50 2.05 -16.72
N GLU A 152 3.79 2.66 -17.87
CA GLU A 152 3.65 2.01 -19.19
C GLU A 152 4.52 0.76 -19.30
N LEU A 153 5.80 0.83 -18.87
CA LEU A 153 6.69 -0.33 -18.79
C LEU A 153 6.17 -1.41 -17.82
N GLY A 154 5.60 -0.98 -16.70
CA GLY A 154 5.04 -1.87 -15.68
C GLY A 154 3.80 -2.63 -16.15
N VAL A 155 3.01 -2.08 -17.10
CA VAL A 155 1.87 -2.78 -17.72
C VAL A 155 2.34 -4.08 -18.38
N ASP A 156 3.51 -4.10 -19.01
CA ASP A 156 4.05 -5.29 -19.65
C ASP A 156 4.38 -6.43 -18.66
N LEU A 157 4.61 -6.08 -17.40
CA LEU A 157 4.89 -7.02 -16.30
C LEU A 157 3.64 -7.46 -15.55
N MET A 158 2.46 -6.92 -15.88
CA MET A 158 1.21 -7.33 -15.24
C MET A 158 0.85 -8.79 -15.59
N PRO A 159 0.17 -9.51 -14.68
CA PRO A 159 -0.36 -10.84 -14.99
C PRO A 159 -1.23 -10.80 -16.25
N PRO A 160 -1.13 -11.82 -17.14
CA PRO A 160 -1.79 -11.80 -18.47
C PRO A 160 -3.29 -11.48 -18.45
N GLY A 161 -4.00 -11.91 -17.39
CA GLY A 161 -5.45 -11.65 -17.25
C GLY A 161 -5.79 -10.20 -16.84
N HIS A 162 -4.81 -9.36 -16.54
CA HIS A 162 -5.01 -7.97 -16.10
C HIS A 162 -4.35 -6.95 -17.01
N LYS A 163 -3.41 -7.38 -17.85
CA LYS A 163 -2.57 -6.50 -18.66
C LYS A 163 -3.39 -5.54 -19.54
N ASP A 164 -4.33 -6.06 -20.32
CA ASP A 164 -5.12 -5.27 -21.26
C ASP A 164 -6.00 -4.26 -20.52
N ASP A 165 -6.70 -4.69 -19.48
CA ASP A 165 -7.55 -3.83 -18.65
C ASP A 165 -6.75 -2.73 -17.95
N VAL A 166 -5.55 -3.03 -17.43
CA VAL A 166 -4.66 -2.06 -16.79
C VAL A 166 -4.15 -1.05 -17.81
N GLY A 167 -3.73 -1.53 -19.00
CA GLY A 167 -3.28 -0.68 -20.10
C GLY A 167 -4.35 0.29 -20.57
N ASP A 168 -5.57 -0.19 -20.79
CA ASP A 168 -6.69 0.66 -21.22
C ASP A 168 -7.06 1.72 -20.18
N ARG A 169 -7.09 1.35 -18.89
CA ARG A 169 -7.35 2.30 -17.80
C ARG A 169 -6.25 3.35 -17.67
N LEU A 170 -4.98 2.94 -17.77
CA LEU A 170 -3.83 3.84 -17.75
C LEU A 170 -3.89 4.82 -18.92
N ALA A 171 -4.07 4.33 -20.14
CA ALA A 171 -4.19 5.17 -21.34
C ALA A 171 -5.32 6.20 -21.22
N GLY A 172 -6.47 5.78 -20.68
CA GLY A 172 -7.60 6.67 -20.41
C GLY A 172 -7.25 7.78 -19.40
N ILE A 173 -6.48 7.47 -18.35
CA ILE A 173 -6.01 8.47 -17.39
C ILE A 173 -5.01 9.43 -18.02
N LEU A 174 -4.00 8.91 -18.74
CA LEU A 174 -2.98 9.74 -19.39
C LEU A 174 -3.60 10.70 -20.43
N SER A 175 -4.55 10.20 -21.22
CA SER A 175 -5.31 11.05 -22.17
C SER A 175 -6.07 12.17 -21.46
N ARG A 176 -6.76 11.89 -20.36
CA ARG A 176 -7.46 12.93 -19.55
C ARG A 176 -6.52 13.96 -18.96
N LEU A 177 -5.27 13.60 -18.68
CA LEU A 177 -4.23 14.48 -18.15
C LEU A 177 -3.44 15.21 -19.25
N GLY A 178 -3.71 14.94 -20.54
CA GLY A 178 -2.96 15.50 -21.67
C GLY A 178 -1.50 15.03 -21.71
N ARG A 179 -1.26 13.79 -21.28
CA ARG A 179 0.07 13.13 -21.23
C ARG A 179 0.16 11.93 -22.17
N ALA A 180 -0.84 11.75 -23.05
CA ALA A 180 -0.86 10.67 -24.05
C ALA A 180 -0.11 11.11 -25.33
#